data_834e1405b47cdac417d0f3ff821a7844
#
_entry.id   834e1405b47cdac417d0f3ff821a7844
#
_cell.length_a   1.000
_cell.length_b   1.000
_cell.length_c   1.000
_cell.angle_alpha   90.00
_cell.angle_beta   90.00
_cell.angle_gamma   90.00
#
_symmetry.space_group_name_H-M   'P 1'
#
loop_
_entity.id
_entity.type
_entity.pdbx_description
1 polymer ?
#
loop_
_entity_poly.entity_id
_entity_poly.type
_entity_poly.pdbx_seq_one_letter_code
_entity_poly.pdbx_strand_id
1 'polypeptide(L)' 'MPADLDTLPKIGAPATRALASAGYTSLRQLAGVPRSELEKLHGMGPKALGILQAALAEHGLSLG' A
#
# COMPACT_ATOMS: atom_id res chain seq x y z
N MET A 1 6.56 15.18 5.90
CA MET A 1 6.20 14.30 7.04
C MET A 1 6.00 12.89 6.52
N PRO A 2 6.39 11.88 7.28
CA PRO A 2 6.14 10.50 6.86
C PRO A 2 4.64 10.20 6.82
N ALA A 3 4.28 9.23 6.00
CA ALA A 3 2.88 8.81 5.92
C ALA A 3 2.42 8.21 7.24
N ASP A 4 1.16 8.43 7.56
CA ASP A 4 0.55 7.87 8.77
C ASP A 4 0.33 6.36 8.56
N LEU A 5 0.71 5.56 9.54
CA LEU A 5 0.50 4.11 9.48
C LEU A 5 -0.98 3.72 9.54
N ASP A 6 -1.82 4.57 10.09
CA ASP A 6 -3.24 4.28 10.24
C ASP A 6 -4.08 4.70 9.02
N THR A 7 -3.45 5.30 8.01
CA THR A 7 -4.10 5.69 6.77
C THR A 7 -3.28 5.18 5.59
N LEU A 8 -3.83 5.34 4.39
CA LEU A 8 -3.09 5.00 3.17
C LEU A 8 -2.56 6.28 2.54
N PRO A 9 -1.36 6.22 1.92
CA PRO A 9 -0.85 7.37 1.17
C PRO A 9 -1.70 7.62 -0.08
N LYS A 10 -1.46 8.74 -0.72
CA LYS A 10 -2.22 9.13 -1.91
C LYS A 10 -1.72 8.32 -3.11
N ILE A 11 -2.45 7.29 -3.45
CA ILE A 11 -2.08 6.36 -4.54
C ILE A 11 -3.11 6.36 -5.67
N GLY A 12 -4.13 7.21 -5.58
CA GLY A 12 -5.20 7.27 -6.56
C GLY A 12 -6.40 6.42 -6.16
N ALA A 13 -7.59 6.81 -6.65
CA ALA A 13 -8.83 6.15 -6.28
C ALA A 13 -8.87 4.66 -6.67
N PRO A 14 -8.43 4.25 -7.88
CA PRO A 14 -8.47 2.84 -8.24
C PRO A 14 -7.64 1.95 -7.31
N ALA A 15 -6.44 2.39 -6.96
CA ALA A 15 -5.57 1.61 -6.07
C ALA A 15 -6.13 1.58 -4.64
N THR A 16 -6.66 2.71 -4.17
CA THR A 16 -7.27 2.78 -2.84
C THR A 16 -8.46 1.83 -2.73
N ARG A 17 -9.31 1.80 -3.76
CA ARG A 17 -10.45 0.89 -3.80
C ARG A 17 -10.02 -0.56 -3.84
N ALA A 18 -8.96 -0.85 -4.60
CA ALA A 18 -8.43 -2.21 -4.70
C ALA A 18 -7.97 -2.71 -3.34
N LEU A 19 -7.25 -1.89 -2.60
CA LEU A 19 -6.79 -2.23 -1.27
C LEU A 19 -7.97 -2.41 -0.30
N ALA A 20 -8.94 -1.51 -0.33
CA ALA A 20 -10.10 -1.61 0.52
C ALA A 20 -10.88 -2.89 0.26
N SER A 21 -11.04 -3.26 -1.02
CA SER A 21 -11.72 -4.51 -1.40
C SER A 21 -11.00 -5.73 -0.89
N ALA A 22 -9.67 -5.66 -0.77
CA ALA A 22 -8.86 -6.76 -0.26
C ALA A 22 -8.75 -6.75 1.26
N GLY A 23 -9.35 -5.76 1.93
CA GLY A 23 -9.33 -5.66 3.38
C GLY A 23 -8.22 -4.80 3.94
N TYR A 24 -7.48 -4.10 3.10
CA TYR A 24 -6.37 -3.22 3.53
C TYR A 24 -6.84 -1.77 3.58
N THR A 25 -7.03 -1.25 4.76
CA THR A 25 -7.52 0.11 4.96
C THR A 25 -6.48 1.02 5.59
N SER A 26 -5.30 0.49 5.96
CA SER A 26 -4.23 1.27 6.54
C SER A 26 -2.88 0.79 6.04
N LEU A 27 -1.89 1.67 6.06
CA LEU A 27 -0.53 1.34 5.64
C LEU A 27 0.08 0.25 6.52
N ARG A 28 -0.21 0.28 7.81
CA ARG A 28 0.27 -0.71 8.77
C ARG A 28 -0.05 -2.14 8.34
N GLN A 29 -1.23 -2.35 7.76
CA GLN A 29 -1.66 -3.67 7.33
C GLN A 29 -0.85 -4.22 6.17
N LEU A 30 -0.16 -3.34 5.44
CA LEU A 30 0.63 -3.75 4.28
C LEU A 30 2.03 -4.24 4.65
N ALA A 31 2.49 -3.96 5.87
CA ALA A 31 3.80 -4.41 6.31
C ALA A 31 3.86 -5.94 6.27
N GLY A 32 4.85 -6.48 5.58
CA GLY A 32 5.02 -7.92 5.44
C GLY A 32 4.14 -8.60 4.40
N VAL A 33 3.22 -7.88 3.79
CA VAL A 33 2.36 -8.44 2.74
C VAL A 33 3.19 -8.63 1.46
N PRO A 34 3.16 -9.81 0.84
CA PRO A 34 3.93 -10.04 -0.39
C PRO A 34 3.52 -9.07 -1.49
N ARG A 35 4.49 -8.47 -2.15
CA ARG A 35 4.24 -7.54 -3.24
C ARG A 35 3.38 -8.21 -4.34
N SER A 36 3.63 -9.49 -4.61
CA SER A 36 2.89 -10.23 -5.61
C SER A 36 1.39 -10.29 -5.33
N GLU A 37 1.01 -10.30 -4.06
CA GLU A 37 -0.40 -10.27 -3.69
C GLU A 37 -1.04 -8.94 -4.06
N LEU A 38 -0.32 -7.84 -3.83
CA LEU A 38 -0.83 -6.51 -4.17
C LEU A 38 -0.87 -6.30 -5.68
N GLU A 39 0.09 -6.84 -6.41
CA GLU A 39 0.13 -6.74 -7.86
C GLU A 39 -1.07 -7.39 -8.54
N LYS A 40 -1.68 -8.37 -7.90
CA LYS A 40 -2.85 -9.07 -8.43
C LYS A 40 -4.13 -8.25 -8.31
N LEU A 41 -4.12 -7.21 -7.47
CA LEU A 41 -5.31 -6.40 -7.25
C LEU A 41 -5.62 -5.54 -8.47
N HIS A 42 -6.87 -5.58 -8.90
CA HIS A 42 -7.33 -4.77 -10.02
C HIS A 42 -7.27 -3.28 -9.64
N GLY A 43 -6.61 -2.48 -10.46
CA GLY A 43 -6.42 -1.06 -10.17
C GLY A 43 -5.08 -0.75 -9.50
N MET A 44 -4.32 -1.77 -9.11
CA MET A 44 -3.01 -1.59 -8.51
C MET A 44 -1.95 -1.58 -9.60
N GLY A 45 -1.21 -0.47 -9.72
CA GLY A 45 -0.15 -0.33 -10.69
C GLY A 45 1.22 -0.20 -10.04
N PRO A 46 2.31 -0.24 -10.83
CA PRO A 46 3.67 -0.12 -10.30
C PRO A 46 3.91 1.21 -9.59
N LYS A 47 3.28 2.27 -10.05
CA LYS A 47 3.44 3.58 -9.40
C LYS A 47 2.85 3.57 -7.99
N ALA A 48 1.65 2.99 -7.83
CA ALA A 48 1.02 2.89 -6.52
C ALA A 48 1.85 2.02 -5.58
N LEU A 49 2.36 0.90 -6.09
CA LEU A 49 3.22 0.02 -5.31
C LEU A 49 4.49 0.74 -4.85
N GLY A 50 5.09 1.54 -5.74
CA GLY A 50 6.27 2.32 -5.39
C GLY A 50 6.00 3.32 -4.27
N ILE A 51 4.85 3.98 -4.32
CA ILE A 51 4.45 4.92 -3.27
C ILE A 51 4.25 4.20 -1.94
N LEU A 52 3.60 3.03 -1.98
CA LEU A 52 3.37 2.23 -0.78
C LEU A 52 4.68 1.76 -0.16
N GLN A 53 5.61 1.27 -0.98
CA GLN A 53 6.92 0.83 -0.51
C GLN A 53 7.70 1.98 0.11
N ALA A 54 7.68 3.15 -0.51
CA ALA A 54 8.37 4.33 0.02
C ALA A 54 7.77 4.75 1.36
N ALA A 55 6.45 4.75 1.46
CA ALA A 55 5.76 5.11 2.70
C ALA A 55 6.10 4.13 3.83
N LEU A 56 6.12 2.83 3.53
CA LEU A 56 6.50 1.82 4.52
C LEU A 56 7.95 2.00 4.96
N ALA A 57 8.83 2.30 4.01
CA ALA A 57 10.25 2.50 4.31
C ALA A 57 10.47 3.65 5.29
N GLU A 58 9.65 4.70 5.23
CA GLU A 58 9.73 5.81 6.17
C GLU A 58 9.51 5.37 7.61
N HIS A 59 8.82 4.26 7.80
CA HIS A 59 8.55 3.69 9.12
C HIS A 59 9.42 2.47 9.43
N GLY A 60 10.43 2.22 8.60
CA GLY A 60 11.29 1.05 8.78
C GLY A 60 10.62 -0.26 8.41
N LEU A 61 9.55 -0.20 7.64
CA LEU A 61 8.78 -1.38 7.22
C LEU A 61 8.96 -1.62 5.72
N SER A 62 8.50 -2.79 5.27
CA SER A 62 8.56 -3.13 3.86
C SER A 62 7.49 -4.16 3.52
N LEU A 63 7.24 -4.31 2.22
CA LEU A 63 6.43 -5.42 1.73
C LEU A 63 7.22 -6.72 1.85
N GLY A 64 6.50 -7.80 1.98
CA GLY A 64 7.12 -9.10 2.09
C GLY A 64 7.69 -9.66 0.79
#